data_e25c38563fa7f5274d4b3e34c99f6af2
#
_entry.id   e25c38563fa7f5274d4b3e34c99f6af2
#
_cell.length_a   1.000
_cell.length_b   1.000
_cell.length_c   1.000
_cell.angle_alpha   90.00
_cell.angle_beta   90.00
_cell.angle_gamma   90.00
#
_symmetry.space_group_name_H-M   'P 1'
#
loop_
_entity.id
_entity.type
_entity.pdbx_description
1 polymer ?
#
loop_
_entity_poly.entity_id
_entity_poly.type
_entity_poly.pdbx_seq_one_letter_code
_entity_poly.pdbx_strand_id
1 'polypeptide(L)'
;MSDGGVGFWSLYAACFAAYAIGILDFYHAVQNLWKCAKAWLDGRSKKARQWFVSARHQLRHGETDVVLNDIAAALKLDGLPVTARKALKNLYEYLDTHKYHIQYQRFKELGLPMGSGMVESACKWLIQQRFKGVGMRWSEVGFNHLLHLRLAWVNGRFEELFVLEDSPNQ
;
A
#
# COMPACT_ATOMS: atom_id res chain seq x y z
N MET A 1 4.85 -2.12 3.38
CA MET A 1 3.68 -1.38 2.86
C MET A 1 2.95 -2.24 1.86
N SER A 2 1.60 -2.24 1.89
CA SER A 2 0.76 -3.06 1.01
C SER A 2 -0.61 -2.44 0.78
N ASP A 3 -1.33 -2.94 -0.21
CA ASP A 3 -2.67 -2.51 -0.64
C ASP A 3 -3.85 -3.10 0.17
N GLY A 4 -3.57 -3.88 1.17
CA GLY A 4 -4.59 -4.59 1.98
C GLY A 4 -4.89 -6.01 1.51
N GLY A 5 -4.13 -6.56 0.58
CA GLY A 5 -4.24 -7.96 0.15
C GLY A 5 -3.97 -8.94 1.30
N VAL A 6 -4.89 -9.89 1.52
CA VAL A 6 -4.86 -10.82 2.67
C VAL A 6 -3.54 -11.59 2.78
N GLY A 7 -3.00 -12.08 1.66
CA GLY A 7 -1.76 -12.87 1.66
C GLY A 7 -0.55 -12.11 2.20
N PHE A 8 -0.41 -10.82 1.84
CA PHE A 8 0.66 -9.99 2.37
C PHE A 8 0.54 -9.78 3.88
N TRP A 9 -0.66 -9.48 4.37
CA TRP A 9 -0.87 -9.20 5.79
C TRP A 9 -0.73 -10.46 6.66
N SER A 10 -1.09 -11.64 6.14
CA SER A 10 -0.82 -12.91 6.81
C SER A 10 0.69 -13.17 6.93
N LEU A 11 1.45 -12.94 5.86
CA LEU A 11 2.90 -13.05 5.88
C LEU A 11 3.54 -12.02 6.81
N TYR A 12 3.06 -10.76 6.77
CA TYR A 12 3.52 -9.72 7.68
C TYR A 12 3.32 -10.11 9.14
N ALA A 13 2.12 -10.56 9.49
CA ALA A 13 1.80 -10.97 10.86
C ALA A 13 2.69 -12.14 11.34
N ALA A 14 2.94 -13.12 10.48
CA ALA A 14 3.73 -14.29 10.81
C ALA A 14 5.24 -14.01 10.91
N CYS A 15 5.80 -13.15 10.04
CA CYS A 15 7.23 -13.05 9.87
C CYS A 15 7.84 -11.69 10.22
N PHE A 16 7.06 -10.59 10.14
CA PHE A 16 7.62 -9.24 10.18
C PHE A 16 7.05 -8.34 11.26
N ALA A 17 5.92 -8.67 11.87
CA ALA A 17 5.23 -7.80 12.82
C ALA A 17 6.09 -7.42 14.04
N ALA A 18 7.03 -8.28 14.46
CA ALA A 18 7.94 -8.01 15.56
C ALA A 18 9.09 -7.05 15.22
N TYR A 19 9.39 -6.86 13.92
CA TYR A 19 10.60 -6.15 13.47
C TYR A 19 10.31 -4.98 12.53
N ALA A 20 9.09 -4.86 12.04
CA ALA A 20 8.74 -3.86 11.02
C ALA A 20 7.37 -3.24 11.26
N ILE A 21 7.22 -1.98 10.89
CA ILE A 21 5.94 -1.27 10.89
C ILE A 21 5.21 -1.60 9.58
N GLY A 22 4.05 -2.26 9.70
CA GLY A 22 3.14 -2.48 8.57
C GLY A 22 2.36 -1.21 8.25
N ILE A 23 2.44 -0.73 7.02
CA ILE A 23 1.71 0.46 6.56
C ILE A 23 0.78 0.06 5.42
N LEU A 24 -0.51 0.31 5.58
CA LEU A 24 -1.48 0.21 4.50
C LEU A 24 -1.29 1.38 3.55
N ASP A 25 -1.22 1.11 2.24
CA ASP A 25 -1.04 2.17 1.25
C ASP A 25 -2.19 3.19 1.32
N PHE A 26 -1.84 4.46 1.54
CA PHE A 26 -2.79 5.56 1.68
C PHE A 26 -3.67 5.73 0.44
N TYR A 27 -3.08 5.60 -0.75
CA TYR A 27 -3.84 5.80 -1.98
C TYR A 27 -4.85 4.68 -2.22
N HIS A 28 -4.53 3.44 -1.82
CA HIS A 28 -5.48 2.32 -1.84
C HIS A 28 -6.62 2.51 -0.82
N ALA A 29 -6.29 2.99 0.39
CA ALA A 29 -7.32 3.34 1.38
C ALA A 29 -8.25 4.44 0.85
N VAL A 30 -7.68 5.49 0.25
CA VAL A 30 -8.43 6.60 -0.39
C VAL A 30 -9.29 6.12 -1.56
N GLN A 31 -8.80 5.18 -2.38
CA GLN A 31 -9.60 4.57 -3.44
C GLN A 31 -10.83 3.83 -2.88
N ASN A 32 -10.69 3.14 -1.76
CA ASN A 32 -11.81 2.45 -1.10
C ASN A 32 -12.82 3.44 -0.50
N LEU A 33 -12.35 4.57 0.08
CA LEU A 33 -13.23 5.68 0.47
C LEU A 33 -14.06 6.18 -0.72
N TRP A 34 -13.42 6.42 -1.86
CA TRP A 34 -14.13 6.90 -3.05
C TRP A 34 -15.11 5.89 -3.64
N LYS A 35 -14.75 4.60 -3.66
CA LYS A 35 -15.68 3.53 -4.06
C LYS A 35 -16.92 3.51 -3.18
N CYS A 36 -16.76 3.65 -1.87
CA CYS A 36 -17.88 3.73 -0.92
C CYS A 36 -18.72 4.99 -1.14
N ALA A 37 -18.10 6.17 -1.26
CA ALA A 37 -18.80 7.43 -1.51
C ALA A 37 -19.69 7.36 -2.76
N LYS A 38 -19.18 6.76 -3.84
CA LYS A 38 -19.94 6.57 -5.09
C LYS A 38 -21.15 5.67 -4.92
N ALA A 39 -21.00 4.57 -4.18
CA ALA A 39 -22.06 3.60 -3.99
C ALA A 39 -23.14 4.08 -3.02
N TRP A 40 -22.76 4.90 -2.03
CA TRP A 40 -23.66 5.40 -0.99
C TRP A 40 -24.36 6.71 -1.37
N LEU A 41 -23.61 7.70 -1.89
CA LEU A 41 -24.07 9.09 -2.04
C LEU A 41 -24.21 9.54 -3.51
N ASP A 42 -24.14 8.64 -4.47
CA ASP A 42 -23.99 8.92 -5.90
C ASP A 42 -22.72 9.76 -6.19
N GLY A 43 -21.73 9.16 -6.84
CA GLY A 43 -20.41 9.78 -7.11
C GLY A 43 -20.45 11.09 -7.92
N ARG A 44 -21.59 11.43 -8.55
CA ARG A 44 -21.82 12.71 -9.25
C ARG A 44 -22.29 13.82 -8.29
N SER A 45 -22.77 13.45 -7.10
CA SER A 45 -23.31 14.40 -6.14
C SER A 45 -22.24 15.23 -5.45
N LYS A 46 -22.60 16.46 -5.06
CA LYS A 46 -21.76 17.32 -4.21
C LYS A 46 -21.51 16.66 -2.83
N LYS A 47 -22.52 15.97 -2.29
CA LYS A 47 -22.44 15.27 -1.00
C LYS A 47 -21.36 14.18 -1.01
N ALA A 48 -21.29 13.36 -2.05
CA ALA A 48 -20.27 12.32 -2.18
C ALA A 48 -18.84 12.90 -2.19
N ARG A 49 -18.64 13.99 -2.92
CA ARG A 49 -17.36 14.69 -2.99
C ARG A 49 -16.97 15.32 -1.65
N GLN A 50 -17.92 15.97 -0.97
CA GLN A 50 -17.68 16.60 0.33
C GLN A 50 -17.31 15.55 1.38
N TRP A 51 -18.09 14.48 1.49
CA TRP A 51 -17.79 13.38 2.42
C TRP A 51 -16.42 12.75 2.12
N PHE A 52 -16.14 12.46 0.85
CA PHE A 52 -14.84 11.89 0.45
C PHE A 52 -13.65 12.80 0.82
N VAL A 53 -13.75 14.09 0.56
CA VAL A 53 -12.66 15.05 0.90
C VAL A 53 -12.47 15.12 2.41
N SER A 54 -13.56 15.18 3.19
CA SER A 54 -13.51 15.16 4.65
C SER A 54 -12.91 13.88 5.19
N ALA A 55 -13.41 12.72 4.78
CA ALA A 55 -12.94 11.42 5.23
C ALA A 55 -11.45 11.18 4.86
N ARG A 56 -11.05 11.57 3.65
CA ARG A 56 -9.64 11.51 3.23
C ARG A 56 -8.75 12.40 4.09
N HIS A 57 -9.20 13.62 4.43
CA HIS A 57 -8.47 14.54 5.30
C HIS A 57 -8.31 13.94 6.69
N GLN A 58 -9.40 13.51 7.29
CA GLN A 58 -9.43 12.88 8.62
C GLN A 58 -8.51 11.66 8.69
N LEU A 59 -8.60 10.77 7.70
CA LEU A 59 -7.74 9.59 7.63
C LEU A 59 -6.25 9.96 7.58
N ARG A 60 -5.90 11.00 6.80
CA ARG A 60 -4.51 11.47 6.69
C ARG A 60 -3.96 12.05 7.99
N HIS A 61 -4.82 12.64 8.82
CA HIS A 61 -4.45 13.30 10.08
C HIS A 61 -4.67 12.43 11.32
N GLY A 62 -4.86 11.12 11.12
CA GLY A 62 -4.98 10.16 12.22
C GLY A 62 -6.37 10.11 12.89
N GLU A 63 -7.35 10.80 12.33
CA GLU A 63 -8.74 10.84 12.84
C GLU A 63 -9.57 9.66 12.30
N THR A 64 -9.00 8.46 12.30
CA THR A 64 -9.63 7.26 11.74
C THR A 64 -10.95 6.93 12.44
N ASP A 65 -11.02 7.13 13.77
CA ASP A 65 -12.21 6.85 14.55
C ASP A 65 -13.39 7.76 14.14
N VAL A 66 -13.13 9.00 13.71
CA VAL A 66 -14.17 9.90 13.19
C VAL A 66 -14.76 9.32 11.91
N VAL A 67 -13.92 8.85 10.99
CA VAL A 67 -14.37 8.20 9.75
C VAL A 67 -15.18 6.94 10.03
N LEU A 68 -14.73 6.10 10.97
CA LEU A 68 -15.44 4.88 11.37
C LEU A 68 -16.79 5.21 12.00
N ASN A 69 -16.87 6.23 12.85
CA ASN A 69 -18.12 6.68 13.47
C ASN A 69 -19.11 7.23 12.43
N ASP A 70 -18.65 7.99 11.45
CA ASP A 70 -19.46 8.48 10.33
C ASP A 70 -20.08 7.31 9.53
N ILE A 71 -19.27 6.29 9.23
CA ILE A 71 -19.72 5.10 8.50
C ILE A 71 -20.73 4.32 9.35
N ALA A 72 -20.45 4.15 10.65
CA ALA A 72 -21.35 3.45 11.58
C ALA A 72 -22.68 4.17 11.74
N ALA A 73 -22.67 5.52 11.78
CA ALA A 73 -23.89 6.33 11.80
C ALA A 73 -24.68 6.17 10.49
N ALA A 74 -24.00 6.19 9.34
CA ALA A 74 -24.63 5.98 8.06
C ALA A 74 -25.31 4.60 7.94
N LEU A 75 -24.70 3.55 8.49
CA LEU A 75 -25.24 2.19 8.48
C LEU A 75 -26.55 2.05 9.28
N LYS A 76 -26.82 2.97 10.23
CA LYS A 76 -28.05 3.01 11.03
C LYS A 76 -29.20 3.71 10.32
N LEU A 77 -28.96 4.36 9.19
CA LEU A 77 -30.03 5.04 8.43
C LEU A 77 -31.01 4.01 7.84
N ASP A 78 -32.29 4.32 7.97
CA ASP A 78 -33.36 3.56 7.33
C ASP A 78 -33.38 3.80 5.82
N GLY A 79 -33.86 2.81 5.06
CA GLY A 79 -34.04 2.95 3.61
C GLY A 79 -32.73 2.94 2.78
N LEU A 80 -31.59 2.59 3.37
CA LEU A 80 -30.34 2.46 2.61
C LEU A 80 -30.46 1.36 1.54
N PRO A 81 -30.10 1.65 0.27
CA PRO A 81 -29.97 0.62 -0.77
C PRO A 81 -29.01 -0.49 -0.34
N VAL A 82 -29.28 -1.73 -0.75
CA VAL A 82 -28.46 -2.90 -0.41
C VAL A 82 -27.00 -2.70 -0.85
N THR A 83 -26.79 -2.11 -2.02
CA THR A 83 -25.46 -1.81 -2.57
C THR A 83 -24.71 -0.80 -1.71
N ALA A 84 -25.39 0.25 -1.24
CA ALA A 84 -24.82 1.25 -0.35
C ALA A 84 -24.46 0.66 1.02
N ARG A 85 -25.38 -0.11 1.61
CA ARG A 85 -25.13 -0.82 2.88
C ARG A 85 -23.93 -1.75 2.80
N LYS A 86 -23.83 -2.53 1.71
CA LYS A 86 -22.68 -3.42 1.48
C LYS A 86 -21.36 -2.64 1.35
N ALA A 87 -21.38 -1.53 0.61
CA ALA A 87 -20.18 -0.68 0.43
C ALA A 87 -19.70 -0.06 1.74
N LEU A 88 -20.64 0.47 2.55
CA LEU A 88 -20.34 1.02 3.88
C LEU A 88 -19.77 -0.06 4.82
N LYS A 89 -20.40 -1.25 4.86
CA LYS A 89 -19.94 -2.36 5.69
C LYS A 89 -18.53 -2.81 5.30
N ASN A 90 -18.29 -3.02 4.01
CA ASN A 90 -16.97 -3.42 3.52
C ASN A 90 -15.89 -2.39 3.85
N LEU A 91 -16.21 -1.10 3.72
CA LEU A 91 -15.26 -0.03 4.06
C LEU A 91 -14.99 0.01 5.57
N TYR A 92 -16.02 -0.13 6.40
CA TYR A 92 -15.88 -0.18 7.85
C TYR A 92 -14.95 -1.32 8.26
N GLU A 93 -15.25 -2.54 7.81
CA GLU A 93 -14.45 -3.74 8.10
C GLU A 93 -13.00 -3.59 7.61
N TYR A 94 -12.80 -3.00 6.43
CA TYR A 94 -11.49 -2.75 5.88
C TYR A 94 -10.67 -1.78 6.74
N LEU A 95 -11.24 -0.65 7.14
CA LEU A 95 -10.54 0.33 7.97
C LEU A 95 -10.32 -0.17 9.40
N ASP A 96 -11.29 -0.87 9.99
CA ASP A 96 -11.18 -1.42 11.34
C ASP A 96 -10.13 -2.54 11.41
N THR A 97 -10.10 -3.44 10.43
CA THR A 97 -9.08 -4.49 10.32
C THR A 97 -7.67 -3.91 10.24
N HIS A 98 -7.52 -2.79 9.55
CA HIS A 98 -6.22 -2.17 9.33
C HIS A 98 -5.94 -0.95 10.22
N LYS A 99 -6.69 -0.72 11.27
CA LYS A 99 -6.60 0.51 12.10
C LYS A 99 -5.19 0.81 12.64
N TYR A 100 -4.39 -0.20 12.92
CA TYR A 100 -3.00 -0.02 13.34
C TYR A 100 -2.04 0.27 12.19
N HIS A 101 -2.48 0.04 10.95
CA HIS A 101 -1.69 0.19 9.73
C HIS A 101 -2.06 1.45 8.92
N ILE A 102 -3.02 2.26 9.44
CA ILE A 102 -3.50 3.51 8.81
C ILE A 102 -3.26 4.75 9.70
N GLN A 103 -2.31 4.70 10.60
CA GLN A 103 -1.93 5.83 11.46
C GLN A 103 -1.03 6.80 10.69
N TYR A 104 -1.53 7.36 9.59
CA TYR A 104 -0.72 8.13 8.64
C TYR A 104 -0.07 9.36 9.21
N GLN A 105 -0.70 10.07 10.17
CA GLN A 105 -0.09 11.20 10.86
C GLN A 105 1.18 10.75 11.60
N ARG A 106 1.09 9.69 12.38
CA ARG A 106 2.22 9.11 13.10
C ARG A 106 3.32 8.64 12.15
N PHE A 107 2.95 7.99 11.05
CA PHE A 107 3.94 7.52 10.06
C PHE A 107 4.68 8.69 9.42
N LYS A 108 3.98 9.78 9.13
CA LYS A 108 4.58 11.02 8.62
C LYS A 108 5.56 11.62 9.62
N GLU A 109 5.21 11.67 10.90
CA GLU A 109 6.08 12.18 11.97
C GLU A 109 7.35 11.33 12.14
N LEU A 110 7.25 10.03 11.88
CA LEU A 110 8.38 9.10 11.86
C LEU A 110 9.19 9.14 10.53
N GLY A 111 8.84 10.01 9.59
CA GLY A 111 9.49 10.07 8.27
C GLY A 111 9.21 8.87 7.37
N LEU A 112 8.18 8.06 7.68
CA LEU A 112 7.85 6.86 6.91
C LEU A 112 6.98 7.21 5.70
N PRO A 113 7.12 6.48 4.58
CA PRO A 113 6.33 6.70 3.39
C PRO A 113 4.85 6.28 3.62
N MET A 114 3.91 7.05 3.06
CA MET A 114 2.48 6.76 3.15
C MET A 114 1.91 6.01 1.93
N GLY A 115 2.67 5.89 0.87
CA GLY A 115 2.22 5.26 -0.38
C GLY A 115 3.31 4.47 -1.07
N SER A 116 2.92 3.43 -1.80
CA SER A 116 3.80 2.50 -2.52
C SER A 116 4.45 3.10 -3.78
N GLY A 117 4.16 4.35 -4.13
CA GLY A 117 4.62 4.97 -5.37
C GLY A 117 6.14 4.89 -5.58
N MET A 118 6.95 4.97 -4.53
CA MET A 118 8.40 4.78 -4.62
C MET A 118 8.76 3.33 -4.97
N VAL A 119 8.07 2.35 -4.37
CA VAL A 119 8.27 0.92 -4.63
C VAL A 119 7.81 0.58 -6.05
N GLU A 120 6.64 1.09 -6.46
CA GLU A 120 6.11 0.92 -7.82
C GLU A 120 7.04 1.52 -8.86
N SER A 121 7.56 2.72 -8.60
CA SER A 121 8.55 3.38 -9.45
C SER A 121 9.84 2.57 -9.52
N ALA A 122 10.35 2.07 -8.39
CA ALA A 122 11.51 1.22 -8.33
C ALA A 122 11.31 -0.09 -9.10
N CYS A 123 10.16 -0.76 -8.93
CA CYS A 123 9.80 -1.95 -9.70
C CYS A 123 9.74 -1.68 -11.19
N LYS A 124 9.13 -0.56 -11.60
CA LYS A 124 9.05 -0.16 -13.01
C LYS A 124 10.45 0.05 -13.59
N TRP A 125 11.26 0.83 -12.93
CA TRP A 125 12.58 1.19 -13.40
C TRP A 125 13.58 0.04 -13.29
N LEU A 126 13.59 -0.68 -12.15
CA LEU A 126 14.55 -1.74 -11.86
C LEU A 126 14.25 -3.01 -12.67
N ILE A 127 12.97 -3.41 -12.74
CA ILE A 127 12.53 -4.67 -13.32
C ILE A 127 11.91 -4.48 -14.70
N GLN A 128 10.81 -3.70 -14.79
CA GLN A 128 10.00 -3.71 -16.00
C GLN A 128 10.73 -3.15 -17.20
N GLN A 129 11.42 -2.04 -17.07
CA GLN A 129 12.12 -1.40 -18.19
C GLN A 129 13.32 -2.22 -18.70
N ARG A 130 13.89 -3.10 -17.88
CA ARG A 130 15.09 -3.88 -18.23
C ARG A 130 14.81 -5.32 -18.57
N PHE A 131 13.80 -5.92 -17.97
CA PHE A 131 13.56 -7.35 -18.09
C PHE A 131 12.27 -7.71 -18.82
N LYS A 132 11.39 -6.73 -19.09
CA LYS A 132 10.10 -6.94 -19.76
C LYS A 132 10.00 -6.24 -21.12
N GLY A 133 11.12 -6.10 -21.84
CA GLY A 133 11.10 -5.60 -23.21
C GLY A 133 10.54 -6.61 -24.21
N VAL A 134 10.10 -6.12 -25.36
CA VAL A 134 9.60 -6.98 -26.45
C VAL A 134 10.68 -7.98 -26.86
N GLY A 135 10.32 -9.27 -26.95
CA GLY A 135 11.24 -10.35 -27.32
C GLY A 135 12.18 -10.82 -26.21
N MET A 136 12.19 -10.20 -25.05
CA MET A 136 13.02 -10.63 -23.92
C MET A 136 12.44 -11.89 -23.28
N ARG A 137 13.29 -12.92 -23.19
CA ARG A 137 13.01 -14.17 -22.47
C ARG A 137 14.20 -14.48 -21.59
N TRP A 138 13.93 -14.79 -20.34
CA TRP A 138 14.95 -15.06 -19.36
C TRP A 138 14.76 -16.45 -18.75
N SER A 139 15.84 -17.19 -18.58
CA SER A 139 15.85 -18.28 -17.63
C SER A 139 15.79 -17.70 -16.22
N GLU A 140 15.28 -18.45 -15.25
CA GLU A 140 15.26 -18.02 -13.85
C GLU A 140 16.66 -17.65 -13.35
N VAL A 141 17.65 -18.48 -13.66
CA VAL A 141 19.06 -18.24 -13.29
C VAL A 141 19.60 -16.97 -13.92
N GLY A 142 19.40 -16.78 -15.23
CA GLY A 142 19.88 -15.59 -15.94
C GLY A 142 19.20 -14.32 -15.45
N PHE A 143 17.88 -14.37 -15.17
CA PHE A 143 17.16 -13.26 -14.56
C PHE A 143 17.74 -12.88 -13.19
N ASN A 144 17.93 -13.86 -12.32
CA ASN A 144 18.44 -13.63 -10.97
C ASN A 144 19.86 -13.06 -10.97
N HIS A 145 20.75 -13.56 -11.82
CA HIS A 145 22.11 -13.02 -11.94
C HIS A 145 22.11 -11.56 -12.40
N LEU A 146 21.38 -11.24 -13.46
CA LEU A 146 21.30 -9.86 -13.95
C LEU A 146 20.59 -8.92 -12.97
N LEU A 147 19.59 -9.40 -12.26
CA LEU A 147 18.94 -8.63 -11.21
C LEU A 147 19.90 -8.33 -10.07
N HIS A 148 20.73 -9.30 -9.67
CA HIS A 148 21.75 -9.13 -8.63
C HIS A 148 22.79 -8.07 -9.02
N LEU A 149 23.34 -8.16 -10.23
CA LEU A 149 24.27 -7.16 -10.77
C LEU A 149 23.64 -5.76 -10.79
N ARG A 150 22.38 -5.67 -11.22
CA ARG A 150 21.67 -4.40 -11.28
C ARG A 150 21.38 -3.80 -9.89
N LEU A 151 21.03 -4.63 -8.92
CA LEU A 151 20.83 -4.21 -7.53
C LEU A 151 22.14 -3.71 -6.92
N ALA A 152 23.25 -4.39 -7.16
CA ALA A 152 24.56 -3.96 -6.70
C ALA A 152 24.94 -2.60 -7.30
N TRP A 153 24.72 -2.42 -8.61
CA TRP A 153 25.02 -1.14 -9.28
C TRP A 153 24.15 0.02 -8.74
N VAL A 154 22.85 -0.21 -8.58
CA VAL A 154 21.91 0.80 -8.08
C VAL A 154 22.22 1.22 -6.63
N ASN A 155 22.70 0.28 -5.83
CA ASN A 155 23.06 0.51 -4.44
C ASN A 155 24.51 1.02 -4.27
N GLY A 156 25.22 1.32 -5.37
CA GLY A 156 26.62 1.78 -5.35
C GLY A 156 27.62 0.72 -4.89
N ARG A 157 27.24 -0.55 -4.96
CA ARG A 157 28.04 -1.71 -4.51
C ARG A 157 28.56 -2.56 -5.65
N PHE A 158 28.57 -2.04 -6.87
CA PHE A 158 28.94 -2.80 -8.06
C PHE A 158 30.39 -3.27 -8.01
N GLU A 159 31.29 -2.40 -7.58
CA GLU A 159 32.72 -2.71 -7.46
C GLU A 159 33.02 -3.82 -6.45
N GLU A 160 32.18 -3.95 -5.41
CA GLU A 160 32.34 -5.00 -4.40
C GLU A 160 32.20 -6.42 -4.99
N LEU A 161 31.52 -6.57 -6.12
CA LEU A 161 31.34 -7.85 -6.79
C LEU A 161 32.63 -8.39 -7.44
N PHE A 162 33.62 -7.53 -7.62
CA PHE A 162 34.89 -7.85 -8.30
C PHE A 162 36.09 -7.81 -7.34
N VAL A 163 35.86 -7.50 -6.07
CA VAL A 163 36.87 -7.65 -5.04
C VAL A 163 37.05 -9.16 -4.82
N LEU A 164 38.13 -9.71 -5.38
CA LEU A 164 38.58 -11.04 -5.02
C LEU A 164 38.96 -10.98 -3.55
N GLU A 165 38.35 -11.78 -2.70
CA GLU A 165 38.89 -12.04 -1.38
C GLU A 165 40.29 -12.65 -1.62
N ASP A 166 41.31 -11.89 -1.29
CA ASP A 166 42.64 -12.44 -1.17
C ASP A 166 42.58 -13.53 -0.11
N SER A 167 42.44 -14.78 -0.56
CA SER A 167 42.52 -15.93 0.32
C SER A 167 43.90 -15.86 0.98
N PRO A 168 44.00 -15.81 2.30
CA PRO A 168 45.30 -15.92 2.94
C PRO A 168 45.85 -17.31 2.60
N ASN A 169 46.85 -17.32 1.74
CA ASN A 169 47.67 -18.50 1.49
C ASN A 169 48.23 -19.01 2.82
N GLN A 170 47.86 -20.22 3.17
CA GLN A 170 48.69 -21.11 3.98
C GLN A 170 48.90 -22.39 3.24
#